data_00d99f1e3a07f8477b118e17c9439491
#
_entry.id   00d99f1e3a07f8477b118e17c9439491
#
_cell.length_a   1.000
_cell.length_b   1.000
_cell.length_c   1.000
_cell.angle_alpha   90.00
_cell.angle_beta   90.00
_cell.angle_gamma   90.00
#
_symmetry.space_group_name_H-M   'P 1'
#
loop_
_entity.id
_entity.type
_entity.pdbx_description
1 polymer ?
#
loop_
_entity_poly.entity_id
_entity_poly.type
_entity_poly.pdbx_seq_one_letter_code
_entity_poly.pdbx_strand_id
1 'polypeptide(L)'
;ANVSHELKTPMTTIGGYIDGMLDGTIPPEKQQHYMQIVSGEVRRLSRLVRNMLDIAKLQAMGVEDSRKTRFDLGEELSDVLITFEQKIYNKHLDVRVDLPDKPVWTRAERDSITQVIYNLIDNAIKFCPDGGRLSLRVQSDGGKARVSVENTGPTIDKDELPLLFDRFHKADKSRSADRE
;
A
#
# COMPACT_ATOMS: atom_id res chain seq x y z
N ALA A 1 1.19 4.28 20.58
CA ALA A 1 1.77 5.65 20.65
C ALA A 1 1.87 6.33 19.26
N ASN A 2 2.10 5.57 18.17
CA ASN A 2 2.35 6.16 16.85
C ASN A 2 1.10 6.70 16.13
N VAL A 3 -0.09 6.12 16.34
CA VAL A 3 -1.33 6.52 15.64
C VAL A 3 -1.69 7.99 15.86
N SER A 4 -1.71 8.43 17.13
CA SER A 4 -2.03 9.82 17.46
C SER A 4 -1.03 10.80 16.85
N HIS A 5 0.23 10.42 16.74
CA HIS A 5 1.27 11.24 16.11
C HIS A 5 1.09 11.32 14.58
N GLU A 6 0.80 10.17 13.93
CA GLU A 6 0.56 10.09 12.49
C GLU A 6 -0.70 10.87 12.06
N LEU A 7 -1.71 10.96 12.92
CA LEU A 7 -2.91 11.78 12.69
C LEU A 7 -2.66 13.26 12.98
N LYS A 8 -1.92 13.59 14.06
CA LYS A 8 -1.69 14.96 14.49
C LYS A 8 -0.91 15.78 13.46
N THR A 9 0.09 15.18 12.81
CA THR A 9 0.95 15.86 11.82
C THR A 9 0.14 16.45 10.66
N PRO A 10 -0.64 15.66 9.87
CA PRO A 10 -1.44 16.20 8.78
C PRO A 10 -2.49 17.20 9.26
N MET A 11 -3.12 16.96 10.43
CA MET A 11 -4.11 17.87 10.99
C MET A 11 -3.50 19.24 11.33
N THR A 12 -2.30 19.26 11.92
CA THR A 12 -1.59 20.52 12.23
C THR A 12 -1.21 21.26 10.94
N THR A 13 -0.75 20.54 9.91
CA THR A 13 -0.40 21.13 8.62
C THR A 13 -1.62 21.74 7.93
N ILE A 14 -2.74 21.00 7.89
CA ILE A 14 -4.01 21.48 7.34
C ILE A 14 -4.49 22.73 8.07
N GLY A 15 -4.55 22.68 9.42
CA GLY A 15 -4.97 23.80 10.24
C GLY A 15 -4.10 25.04 10.01
N GLY A 16 -2.78 24.88 10.08
CA GLY A 16 -1.85 26.00 9.91
C GLY A 16 -1.95 26.70 8.56
N TYR A 17 -2.15 25.94 7.47
CA TYR A 17 -2.32 26.56 6.14
C TYR A 17 -3.69 27.24 5.98
N ILE A 18 -4.76 26.64 6.54
CA ILE A 18 -6.09 27.26 6.53
C ILE A 18 -6.06 28.56 7.34
N ASP A 19 -5.52 28.54 8.56
CA ASP A 19 -5.41 29.72 9.42
C ASP A 19 -4.58 30.82 8.74
N GLY A 20 -3.43 30.46 8.13
CA GLY A 20 -2.60 31.41 7.40
C GLY A 20 -3.25 32.01 6.15
N MET A 21 -4.20 31.29 5.52
CA MET A 21 -5.03 31.86 4.43
C MET A 21 -6.12 32.80 4.97
N LEU A 22 -6.70 32.47 6.13
CA LEU A 22 -7.78 33.24 6.72
C LEU A 22 -7.28 34.55 7.34
N ASP A 23 -6.11 34.56 7.99
CA ASP A 23 -5.51 35.73 8.61
C ASP A 23 -4.69 36.63 7.66
N GLY A 24 -4.56 36.19 6.40
CA GLY A 24 -3.84 36.93 5.34
C GLY A 24 -2.32 36.76 5.37
N THR A 25 -1.78 35.94 6.27
CA THR A 25 -0.33 35.57 6.28
C THR A 25 0.08 34.90 4.96
N ILE A 26 -0.82 34.11 4.37
CA ILE A 26 -0.65 33.55 3.03
C ILE A 26 -1.37 34.45 2.03
N PRO A 27 -0.62 35.14 1.15
CA PRO A 27 -1.21 36.06 0.20
C PRO A 27 -2.06 35.32 -0.88
N PRO A 28 -3.08 35.97 -1.46
CA PRO A 28 -4.04 35.34 -2.38
C PRO A 28 -3.40 34.61 -3.57
N GLU A 29 -2.31 35.13 -4.12
CA GLU A 29 -1.59 34.54 -5.25
C GLU A 29 -0.91 33.20 -4.91
N LYS A 30 -0.70 32.90 -3.63
CA LYS A 30 -0.12 31.62 -3.15
C LYS A 30 -1.16 30.64 -2.62
N GLN A 31 -2.39 31.06 -2.38
CA GLN A 31 -3.43 30.25 -1.75
C GLN A 31 -3.70 28.96 -2.54
N GLN A 32 -3.71 29.03 -3.87
CA GLN A 32 -3.94 27.84 -4.70
C GLN A 32 -2.89 26.76 -4.45
N HIS A 33 -1.62 27.11 -4.31
CA HIS A 33 -0.55 26.18 -3.99
C HIS A 33 -0.77 25.50 -2.63
N TYR A 34 -1.08 26.31 -1.58
CA TYR A 34 -1.30 25.77 -0.24
C TYR A 34 -2.59 24.95 -0.15
N MET A 35 -3.64 25.29 -0.89
CA MET A 35 -4.84 24.44 -1.01
C MET A 35 -4.55 23.07 -1.63
N GLN A 36 -3.62 22.96 -2.59
CA GLN A 36 -3.18 21.69 -3.14
C GLN A 36 -2.49 20.84 -2.06
N ILE A 37 -1.64 21.45 -1.22
CA ILE A 37 -0.99 20.77 -0.10
C ILE A 37 -2.05 20.29 0.90
N VAL A 38 -2.99 21.14 1.31
CA VAL A 38 -4.10 20.79 2.20
C VAL A 38 -4.88 19.60 1.63
N SER A 39 -5.23 19.65 0.33
CA SER A 39 -5.93 18.55 -0.35
C SER A 39 -5.14 17.22 -0.32
N GLY A 40 -3.81 17.29 -0.46
CA GLY A 40 -2.91 16.15 -0.34
C GLY A 40 -2.93 15.54 1.08
N GLU A 41 -2.83 16.39 2.10
CA GLU A 41 -2.86 15.95 3.50
C GLU A 41 -4.24 15.39 3.92
N VAL A 42 -5.35 15.94 3.43
CA VAL A 42 -6.69 15.37 3.63
C VAL A 42 -6.79 13.96 3.02
N ARG A 43 -6.29 13.77 1.80
CA ARG A 43 -6.27 12.43 1.17
C ARG A 43 -5.40 11.45 1.95
N ARG A 44 -4.25 11.91 2.46
CA ARG A 44 -3.37 11.11 3.32
C ARG A 44 -4.07 10.71 4.62
N LEU A 45 -4.72 11.65 5.29
CA LEU A 45 -5.49 11.41 6.52
C LEU A 45 -6.62 10.39 6.28
N SER A 46 -7.36 10.53 5.17
CA SER A 46 -8.43 9.61 4.80
C SER A 46 -7.92 8.17 4.60
N ARG A 47 -6.73 7.99 4.01
CA ARG A 47 -6.10 6.67 3.87
C ARG A 47 -5.70 6.09 5.23
N LEU A 48 -5.12 6.91 6.13
CA LEU A 48 -4.75 6.47 7.47
C LEU A 48 -5.97 5.99 8.27
N VAL A 49 -7.06 6.75 8.26
CA VAL A 49 -8.31 6.38 8.95
C VAL A 49 -8.88 5.08 8.37
N ARG A 50 -8.90 4.94 7.05
CA ARG A 50 -9.39 3.72 6.39
C ARG A 50 -8.57 2.49 6.80
N ASN A 51 -7.25 2.59 6.76
CA ASN A 51 -6.36 1.52 7.19
C ASN A 51 -6.58 1.12 8.65
N MET A 52 -6.85 2.09 9.53
CA MET A 52 -7.18 1.82 10.94
C MET A 52 -8.49 1.07 11.09
N LEU A 53 -9.51 1.47 10.34
CA LEU A 53 -10.82 0.80 10.35
C LEU A 53 -10.71 -0.63 9.82
N ASP A 54 -9.91 -0.86 8.78
CA ASP A 54 -9.68 -2.19 8.23
C ASP A 54 -8.96 -3.10 9.24
N ILE A 55 -7.94 -2.58 9.94
CA ILE A 55 -7.28 -3.30 11.03
C ILE A 55 -8.26 -3.61 12.17
N ALA A 56 -9.08 -2.64 12.59
CA ALA A 56 -10.07 -2.84 13.64
C ALA A 56 -11.11 -3.89 13.26
N LYS A 57 -11.57 -3.88 12.00
CA LYS A 57 -12.46 -4.93 11.47
C LYS A 57 -11.81 -6.31 11.52
N LEU A 58 -10.56 -6.44 11.03
CA LEU A 58 -9.83 -7.72 11.08
C LEU A 58 -9.64 -8.24 12.50
N GLN A 59 -9.47 -7.36 13.49
CA GLN A 59 -9.36 -7.74 14.90
C GLN A 59 -10.69 -8.15 15.54
N ALA A 60 -11.79 -7.50 15.16
CA ALA A 60 -13.13 -7.81 15.65
C ALA A 60 -13.71 -9.08 15.00
N MET A 61 -13.28 -9.39 13.79
CA MET A 61 -13.69 -10.56 13.03
C MET A 61 -12.75 -11.71 13.38
N GLY A 62 -13.14 -12.57 14.34
CA GLY A 62 -12.47 -13.86 14.50
C GLY A 62 -12.41 -14.58 13.15
N VAL A 63 -11.39 -15.44 12.94
CA VAL A 63 -11.25 -16.25 11.71
C VAL A 63 -12.40 -17.28 11.69
N GLU A 64 -13.57 -16.86 11.22
CA GLU A 64 -14.68 -17.78 11.02
C GLU A 64 -14.40 -18.63 9.78
N ASP A 65 -14.41 -19.94 9.96
CA ASP A 65 -14.20 -20.92 8.88
C ASP A 65 -15.32 -20.83 7.80
N SER A 66 -16.47 -20.25 8.15
CA SER A 66 -17.62 -20.02 7.28
C SER A 66 -17.36 -19.04 6.12
N ARG A 67 -16.33 -18.18 6.24
CA ARG A 67 -15.95 -17.20 5.19
C ARG A 67 -14.90 -17.70 4.22
N LYS A 68 -14.31 -18.86 4.49
CA LYS A 68 -13.27 -19.43 3.64
C LYS A 68 -13.90 -20.06 2.40
N THR A 69 -13.53 -19.56 1.25
CA THR A 69 -13.89 -20.09 -0.08
C THR A 69 -12.66 -20.73 -0.74
N ARG A 70 -12.93 -21.62 -1.69
CA ARG A 70 -11.89 -22.20 -2.53
C ARG A 70 -11.77 -21.39 -3.80
N PHE A 71 -10.54 -20.93 -4.13
CA PHE A 71 -10.24 -20.16 -5.34
C PHE A 71 -8.82 -20.45 -5.84
N ASP A 72 -8.55 -20.12 -7.10
CA ASP A 72 -7.21 -20.20 -7.70
C ASP A 72 -6.41 -18.93 -7.37
N LEU A 73 -5.26 -19.11 -6.74
CA LEU A 73 -4.39 -18.01 -6.31
C LEU A 73 -3.70 -17.33 -7.50
N GLY A 74 -3.47 -18.05 -8.60
CA GLY A 74 -2.90 -17.48 -9.82
C GLY A 74 -3.88 -16.55 -10.53
N GLU A 75 -5.15 -16.94 -10.62
CA GLU A 75 -6.24 -16.09 -11.13
C GLU A 75 -6.39 -14.84 -10.27
N GLU A 76 -6.45 -15.00 -8.95
CA GLU A 76 -6.58 -13.89 -8.02
C GLU A 76 -5.43 -12.87 -8.15
N LEU A 77 -4.18 -13.35 -8.25
CA LEU A 77 -3.02 -12.49 -8.48
C LEU A 77 -3.15 -11.70 -9.79
N SER A 78 -3.61 -12.35 -10.85
CA SER A 78 -3.77 -11.75 -12.19
C SER A 78 -4.85 -10.67 -12.17
N ASP A 79 -6.00 -10.95 -11.54
CA ASP A 79 -7.10 -10.00 -11.41
C ASP A 79 -6.67 -8.73 -10.67
N VAL A 80 -5.92 -8.90 -9.56
CA VAL A 80 -5.38 -7.76 -8.83
C VAL A 80 -4.35 -6.99 -9.65
N LEU A 81 -3.44 -7.68 -10.34
CA LEU A 81 -2.40 -7.03 -11.15
C LEU A 81 -2.99 -6.14 -12.24
N ILE A 82 -4.07 -6.57 -12.91
CA ILE A 82 -4.76 -5.80 -13.95
C ILE A 82 -5.21 -4.44 -13.41
N THR A 83 -5.61 -4.34 -12.15
CA THR A 83 -6.02 -3.06 -11.55
C THR A 83 -4.91 -2.03 -11.48
N PHE A 84 -3.65 -2.45 -11.63
CA PHE A 84 -2.46 -1.58 -11.61
C PHE A 84 -1.93 -1.23 -13.00
N GLU A 85 -2.57 -1.66 -14.09
CA GLU A 85 -2.10 -1.47 -15.47
C GLU A 85 -1.67 -0.03 -15.74
N GLN A 86 -2.49 0.97 -15.38
CA GLN A 86 -2.16 2.37 -15.60
C GLN A 86 -0.93 2.85 -14.82
N LYS A 87 -0.76 2.39 -13.57
CA LYS A 87 0.43 2.75 -12.76
C LYS A 87 1.70 2.12 -13.32
N ILE A 88 1.60 0.87 -13.77
CA ILE A 88 2.68 0.11 -14.41
C ILE A 88 3.11 0.81 -15.70
N TYR A 89 2.15 1.17 -16.54
CA TYR A 89 2.38 1.89 -17.79
C TYR A 89 3.06 3.24 -17.55
N ASN A 90 2.54 4.05 -16.63
CA ASN A 90 3.08 5.38 -16.34
C ASN A 90 4.52 5.35 -15.82
N LYS A 91 4.90 4.28 -15.11
CA LYS A 91 6.27 4.05 -14.62
C LYS A 91 7.15 3.23 -15.56
N HIS A 92 6.63 2.82 -16.72
CA HIS A 92 7.35 2.00 -17.71
C HIS A 92 7.98 0.74 -17.11
N LEU A 93 7.26 0.05 -16.20
CA LEU A 93 7.81 -1.11 -15.51
C LEU A 93 7.89 -2.35 -16.41
N ASP A 94 9.03 -3.08 -16.32
CA ASP A 94 9.17 -4.44 -16.88
C ASP A 94 8.49 -5.44 -15.94
N VAL A 95 7.28 -5.89 -16.30
CA VAL A 95 6.50 -6.81 -15.47
C VAL A 95 6.72 -8.24 -15.91
N ARG A 96 7.06 -9.10 -14.95
CA ARG A 96 7.21 -10.56 -15.15
C ARG A 96 6.27 -11.30 -14.23
N VAL A 97 5.46 -12.17 -14.81
CA VAL A 97 4.51 -13.01 -14.07
C VAL A 97 4.86 -14.47 -14.33
N ASP A 98 5.13 -15.21 -13.26
CA ASP A 98 5.47 -16.63 -13.28
C ASP A 98 4.37 -17.40 -12.54
N LEU A 99 3.48 -18.01 -13.30
CA LEU A 99 2.36 -18.81 -12.81
C LEU A 99 2.59 -20.27 -13.22
N PRO A 100 2.24 -21.22 -12.34
CA PRO A 100 2.32 -22.64 -12.70
C PRO A 100 1.24 -23.00 -13.73
N ASP A 101 1.51 -24.03 -14.55
CA ASP A 101 0.56 -24.54 -15.54
C ASP A 101 -0.75 -25.07 -14.93
N LYS A 102 -0.70 -25.49 -13.67
CA LYS A 102 -1.86 -26.00 -12.94
C LYS A 102 -2.34 -24.98 -11.92
N PRO A 103 -3.69 -24.84 -11.76
CA PRO A 103 -4.25 -23.96 -10.76
C PRO A 103 -3.72 -24.26 -9.35
N VAL A 104 -3.38 -23.21 -8.61
CA VAL A 104 -2.98 -23.30 -7.20
C VAL A 104 -4.20 -23.01 -6.31
N TRP A 105 -4.96 -24.06 -6.07
CA TRP A 105 -6.15 -23.98 -5.24
C TRP A 105 -5.80 -23.68 -3.79
N THR A 106 -6.38 -22.63 -3.27
CA THR A 106 -6.28 -22.28 -1.83
C THR A 106 -7.67 -22.19 -1.21
N ARG A 107 -7.75 -22.38 0.12
CA ARG A 107 -8.97 -22.19 0.91
C ARG A 107 -8.72 -21.11 1.95
N ALA A 108 -9.24 -19.93 1.70
CA ALA A 108 -9.07 -18.76 2.56
C ALA A 108 -10.27 -17.81 2.42
N GLU A 109 -10.31 -16.75 3.21
CA GLU A 109 -11.20 -15.62 2.98
C GLU A 109 -10.64 -14.82 1.79
N ARG A 110 -11.32 -14.92 0.63
CA ARG A 110 -10.84 -14.39 -0.65
C ARG A 110 -10.52 -12.89 -0.56
N ASP A 111 -11.43 -12.10 0.00
CA ASP A 111 -11.27 -10.64 0.10
C ASP A 111 -10.01 -10.24 0.90
N SER A 112 -9.72 -10.96 1.98
CA SER A 112 -8.50 -10.73 2.77
C SER A 112 -7.23 -11.05 1.99
N ILE A 113 -7.23 -12.12 1.20
CA ILE A 113 -6.09 -12.48 0.34
C ILE A 113 -5.93 -11.46 -0.79
N THR A 114 -7.02 -11.06 -1.44
CA THR A 114 -7.05 -9.98 -2.45
C THR A 114 -6.40 -8.71 -1.89
N GLN A 115 -6.79 -8.31 -0.68
CA GLN A 115 -6.24 -7.13 -0.01
C GLN A 115 -4.74 -7.25 0.27
N VAL A 116 -4.27 -8.43 0.70
CA VAL A 116 -2.83 -8.69 0.92
C VAL A 116 -2.06 -8.55 -0.39
N ILE A 117 -2.52 -9.20 -1.46
CA ILE A 117 -1.89 -9.15 -2.79
C ILE A 117 -1.87 -7.70 -3.30
N TYR A 118 -3.00 -6.99 -3.19
CA TYR A 118 -3.10 -5.58 -3.58
C TYR A 118 -2.06 -4.72 -2.86
N ASN A 119 -1.95 -4.84 -1.53
CA ASN A 119 -1.01 -4.07 -0.73
C ASN A 119 0.45 -4.36 -1.10
N LEU A 120 0.78 -5.63 -1.36
CA LEU A 120 2.13 -6.01 -1.77
C LEU A 120 2.49 -5.45 -3.15
N ILE A 121 1.57 -5.52 -4.12
CA ILE A 121 1.79 -4.99 -5.48
C ILE A 121 1.86 -3.46 -5.44
N ASP A 122 0.97 -2.77 -4.71
CA ASP A 122 0.99 -1.30 -4.59
C ASP A 122 2.32 -0.82 -3.97
N ASN A 123 2.80 -1.49 -2.92
CA ASN A 123 4.09 -1.20 -2.32
C ASN A 123 5.24 -1.44 -3.32
N ALA A 124 5.24 -2.57 -4.01
CA ALA A 124 6.27 -2.89 -4.99
C ALA A 124 6.34 -1.86 -6.13
N ILE A 125 5.19 -1.43 -6.66
CA ILE A 125 5.11 -0.38 -7.69
C ILE A 125 5.56 0.97 -7.12
N LYS A 126 5.15 1.32 -5.91
CA LYS A 126 5.51 2.58 -5.25
C LYS A 126 7.02 2.73 -5.13
N PHE A 127 7.71 1.69 -4.67
CA PHE A 127 9.16 1.72 -4.42
C PHE A 127 10.02 1.28 -5.60
N CYS A 128 9.41 0.82 -6.69
CA CYS A 128 10.10 0.54 -7.93
C CYS A 128 10.43 1.85 -8.66
N PRO A 129 11.66 2.10 -9.10
CA PRO A 129 11.99 3.25 -9.94
C PRO A 129 11.34 3.13 -11.31
N ASP A 130 11.20 4.26 -12.02
CA ASP A 130 10.73 4.27 -13.39
C ASP A 130 11.63 3.40 -14.29
N GLY A 131 11.03 2.60 -15.16
CA GLY A 131 11.75 1.61 -15.98
C GLY A 131 12.27 0.40 -15.19
N GLY A 132 11.94 0.29 -13.90
CA GLY A 132 12.34 -0.84 -13.07
C GLY A 132 11.57 -2.11 -13.38
N ARG A 133 11.89 -3.19 -12.65
CA ARG A 133 11.26 -4.51 -12.83
C ARG A 133 10.37 -4.85 -11.65
N LEU A 134 9.19 -5.38 -11.96
CA LEU A 134 8.24 -6.00 -11.03
C LEU A 134 8.09 -7.46 -11.40
N SER A 135 8.43 -8.37 -10.48
CA SER A 135 8.29 -9.82 -10.69
C SER A 135 7.29 -10.40 -9.70
N LEU A 136 6.34 -11.15 -10.21
CA LEU A 136 5.26 -11.79 -9.46
C LEU A 136 5.33 -13.30 -9.71
N ARG A 137 5.21 -14.09 -8.67
CA ARG A 137 5.26 -15.55 -8.78
C ARG A 137 4.27 -16.22 -7.86
N VAL A 138 3.61 -17.26 -8.36
CA VAL A 138 2.77 -18.17 -7.56
C VAL A 138 3.37 -19.57 -7.65
N GLN A 139 3.53 -20.21 -6.51
CA GLN A 139 4.06 -21.58 -6.41
C GLN A 139 3.25 -22.40 -5.44
N SER A 140 3.19 -23.71 -5.68
CA SER A 140 2.68 -24.69 -4.73
C SER A 140 3.83 -25.59 -4.28
N ASP A 141 4.06 -25.66 -2.98
CA ASP A 141 5.13 -26.46 -2.38
C ASP A 141 4.64 -27.14 -1.10
N GLY A 142 4.69 -28.47 -1.04
CA GLY A 142 4.35 -29.25 0.15
C GLY A 142 2.94 -28.98 0.72
N GLY A 143 1.94 -28.72 -0.14
CA GLY A 143 0.57 -28.40 0.26
C GLY A 143 0.37 -26.96 0.73
N LYS A 144 1.38 -26.10 0.57
CA LYS A 144 1.31 -24.67 0.82
C LYS A 144 1.35 -23.90 -0.51
N ALA A 145 0.53 -22.85 -0.61
CA ALA A 145 0.61 -21.88 -1.70
C ALA A 145 1.52 -20.72 -1.27
N ARG A 146 2.41 -20.28 -2.17
CA ARG A 146 3.32 -19.16 -1.95
C ARG A 146 3.12 -18.13 -3.05
N VAL A 147 2.91 -16.87 -2.65
CA VAL A 147 2.97 -15.71 -3.54
C VAL A 147 4.25 -14.95 -3.25
N SER A 148 4.99 -14.61 -4.28
CA SER A 148 6.18 -13.76 -4.18
C SER A 148 5.99 -12.53 -5.04
N VAL A 149 6.30 -11.36 -4.47
CA VAL A 149 6.31 -10.06 -5.15
C VAL A 149 7.70 -9.47 -4.96
N GLU A 150 8.40 -9.21 -6.05
CA GLU A 150 9.76 -8.69 -6.07
C GLU A 150 9.81 -7.46 -6.97
N ASN A 151 10.50 -6.42 -6.55
CA ASN A 151 10.73 -5.22 -7.35
C ASN A 151 12.19 -4.79 -7.27
N THR A 152 12.69 -4.17 -8.34
CA THR A 152 13.92 -3.38 -8.26
C THR A 152 13.68 -2.16 -7.39
N GLY A 153 14.67 -1.78 -6.58
CA GLY A 153 14.53 -0.64 -5.69
C GLY A 153 15.61 -0.61 -4.59
N PRO A 154 15.50 0.32 -3.66
CA PRO A 154 16.44 0.38 -2.54
C PRO A 154 16.31 -0.86 -1.67
N THR A 155 17.45 -1.40 -1.28
CA THR A 155 17.50 -2.54 -0.34
C THR A 155 17.05 -2.08 1.04
N ILE A 156 16.24 -2.90 1.69
CA ILE A 156 15.85 -2.71 3.10
C ILE A 156 17.00 -3.22 3.98
N ASP A 157 17.41 -2.41 4.94
CA ASP A 157 18.45 -2.79 5.87
C ASP A 157 17.99 -3.98 6.73
N LYS A 158 18.95 -4.89 7.04
CA LYS A 158 18.62 -6.13 7.77
C LYS A 158 17.99 -5.87 9.14
N ASP A 159 18.39 -4.78 9.78
CA ASP A 159 17.87 -4.39 11.10
C ASP A 159 16.44 -3.87 11.05
N GLU A 160 15.98 -3.42 9.87
CA GLU A 160 14.59 -2.97 9.64
C GLU A 160 13.63 -4.12 9.27
N LEU A 161 14.16 -5.26 8.78
CA LEU A 161 13.31 -6.39 8.35
C LEU A 161 12.35 -6.89 9.45
N PRO A 162 12.75 -7.05 10.72
CA PRO A 162 11.84 -7.48 11.78
C PRO A 162 10.71 -6.47 12.05
N LEU A 163 10.96 -5.19 11.75
CA LEU A 163 10.07 -4.08 12.05
C LEU A 163 9.06 -3.81 10.92
N LEU A 164 9.24 -4.42 9.73
CA LEU A 164 8.39 -4.15 8.56
C LEU A 164 6.91 -4.48 8.78
N PHE A 165 6.62 -5.43 9.66
CA PHE A 165 5.26 -5.83 10.02
C PHE A 165 4.74 -5.12 11.27
N ASP A 166 5.56 -4.27 11.89
CA ASP A 166 5.11 -3.44 13.00
C ASP A 166 4.17 -2.34 12.47
N ARG A 167 3.13 -2.07 13.25
CA ARG A 167 2.14 -1.06 12.88
C ARG A 167 2.79 0.32 12.79
N PHE A 168 2.55 1.01 11.67
CA PHE A 168 3.06 2.38 11.43
C PHE A 168 4.59 2.48 11.34
N HIS A 169 5.29 1.35 11.20
CA HIS A 169 6.71 1.38 10.90
C HIS A 169 6.91 1.79 9.43
N LYS A 170 7.82 2.73 9.21
CA LYS A 170 8.28 3.13 7.88
C LYS A 170 9.79 3.11 7.90
N ALA A 171 10.40 2.38 6.98
CA ALA A 171 11.85 2.44 6.77
C ALA A 171 12.27 3.89 6.45
N ASP A 172 13.41 4.33 7.00
CA ASP A 172 13.83 5.74 6.90
C ASP A 172 13.90 6.27 5.46
N LYS A 173 14.27 5.42 4.49
CA LYS A 173 14.29 5.75 3.06
C LYS A 173 12.90 5.92 2.43
N SER A 174 11.84 5.41 3.06
CA SER A 174 10.46 5.56 2.57
C SER A 174 9.81 6.90 2.97
N ARG A 175 10.41 7.61 3.94
CA ARG A 175 9.93 8.93 4.39
C ARG A 175 10.06 10.01 3.30
N SER A 176 11.02 9.87 2.38
CA SER A 176 11.22 10.80 1.27
C SER A 176 10.25 10.55 0.11
N ALA A 177 9.81 9.32 -0.13
CA ALA A 177 8.90 8.97 -1.22
C ALA A 177 7.43 9.39 -0.98
N ASP A 178 7.05 9.72 0.25
CA ASP A 178 5.70 10.21 0.60
C ASP A 178 5.56 11.75 0.44
N ARG A 179 6.62 12.46 -0.02
CA ARG A 179 6.64 13.92 -0.18
C ARG A 179 6.55 14.40 -1.63
N GLU A 180 6.55 13.48 -2.59
CA GLU A 180 6.25 13.73 -4.01
C GLU A 180 4.83 13.23 -4.35
#